data_3c96bac8af12312852d38c6dfa29ff0e
#
_entry.id   3c96bac8af12312852d38c6dfa29ff0e
#
_cell.length_a   1.000
_cell.length_b   1.000
_cell.length_c   1.000
_cell.angle_alpha   90.00
_cell.angle_beta   90.00
_cell.angle_gamma   90.00
#
_symmetry.space_group_name_H-M   'P 1'
#
loop_
_entity.id
_entity.type
_entity.pdbx_description
1 polymer ?
#
loop_
_entity_poly.entity_id
_entity_poly.type
_entity_poly.pdbx_seq_one_letter_code
_entity_poly.pdbx_strand_id
1 'polypeptide(L)'
;MDVRRLRILRELADRGSVTAVAAALNFTPSAVSQQLKTLSREAGLELTAPDGRGLRLTAAGRAVVDGAQEVLDALGRLEETAAGLREQPLGTVRVVFFPSAARLLLPGLLHRASAHPGLALSCRDLDLRPEEVPAAAAGADVVVTHHDERLDPFGTGRLTVHPLLREPLDVALPPDHPLAHRAEVHLPELVDADWISVAGGWPVDDVLSSLSLVTGTVPRVVQRINDFSVTEELVAHGHGVALLPRYSTDHRDGARLALRPLAGVRAARLVRAVTRGAVTRPAVRLVLDELAAEAAAVRAAG
;
A
#
# COMPACT_ATOMS: atom_id res chain seq x y z
N MET A 1 8.73 33.33 -1.49
CA MET A 1 8.06 32.12 -0.94
C MET A 1 9.10 31.20 -0.33
N ASP A 2 8.91 30.75 0.90
CA ASP A 2 9.83 29.86 1.62
C ASP A 2 9.46 28.39 1.36
N VAL A 3 10.43 27.54 1.05
CA VAL A 3 10.24 26.11 0.78
C VAL A 3 9.58 25.36 1.94
N ARG A 4 9.88 25.73 3.18
CA ARG A 4 9.26 25.15 4.37
C ARG A 4 7.74 25.41 4.40
N ARG A 5 7.32 26.61 3.99
CA ARG A 5 5.90 26.98 3.92
C ARG A 5 5.19 26.26 2.77
N LEU A 6 5.87 26.09 1.63
CA LEU A 6 5.35 25.27 0.53
C LEU A 6 5.13 23.82 0.96
N ARG A 7 6.07 23.26 1.76
CA ARG A 7 5.90 21.92 2.35
C ARG A 7 4.69 21.85 3.29
N ILE A 8 4.47 22.86 4.14
CA ILE A 8 3.31 22.92 5.03
C ILE A 8 1.99 22.98 4.23
N LEU A 9 1.93 23.78 3.16
CA LEU A 9 0.74 23.87 2.29
C LEU A 9 0.46 22.54 1.59
N ARG A 10 1.48 21.85 1.12
CA ARG A 10 1.37 20.52 0.54
C ARG A 10 0.87 19.50 1.56
N GLU A 11 1.42 19.50 2.79
CA GLU A 11 0.96 18.64 3.87
C GLU A 11 -0.53 18.87 4.20
N LEU A 12 -1.00 20.13 4.11
CA LEU A 12 -2.42 20.43 4.30
C LEU A 12 -3.27 19.83 3.16
N ALA A 13 -2.79 19.85 1.92
CA ALA A 13 -3.46 19.22 0.79
C ALA A 13 -3.64 17.71 0.98
N ASP A 14 -2.61 17.04 1.53
CA ASP A 14 -2.61 15.59 1.67
C ASP A 14 -3.35 15.10 2.91
N ARG A 15 -3.30 15.87 4.01
CA ARG A 15 -3.86 15.45 5.31
C ARG A 15 -5.23 16.05 5.61
N GLY A 16 -5.65 17.07 4.88
CA GLY A 16 -6.95 17.70 5.01
C GLY A 16 -7.18 18.50 6.31
N SER A 17 -6.24 18.50 7.27
CA SER A 17 -6.43 19.23 8.53
C SER A 17 -5.15 19.83 9.09
N VAL A 18 -5.26 21.04 9.64
CA VAL A 18 -4.15 21.76 10.31
C VAL A 18 -3.60 20.98 11.51
N THR A 19 -4.45 20.28 12.25
CA THR A 19 -4.03 19.46 13.39
C THR A 19 -3.21 18.24 12.94
N ALA A 20 -3.61 17.58 11.86
CA ALA A 20 -2.85 16.46 11.29
C ALA A 20 -1.48 16.93 10.74
N VAL A 21 -1.43 18.10 10.09
CA VAL A 21 -0.17 18.71 9.64
C VAL A 21 0.74 19.04 10.81
N ALA A 22 0.18 19.65 11.88
CA ALA A 22 0.93 20.00 13.07
C ALA A 22 1.56 18.79 13.74
N ALA A 23 0.79 17.71 13.90
CA ALA A 23 1.30 16.44 14.46
C ALA A 23 2.41 15.83 13.58
N ALA A 24 2.24 15.85 12.25
CA ALA A 24 3.20 15.27 11.32
C ALA A 24 4.53 16.03 11.25
N LEU A 25 4.50 17.34 11.43
CA LEU A 25 5.68 18.20 11.30
C LEU A 25 6.26 18.63 12.66
N ASN A 26 5.74 18.11 13.77
CA ASN A 26 6.10 18.52 15.14
C ASN A 26 5.94 20.03 15.39
N PHE A 27 4.85 20.60 14.89
CA PHE A 27 4.45 21.98 15.12
C PHE A 27 3.20 22.05 15.98
N THR A 28 2.87 23.25 16.46
CA THR A 28 1.53 23.51 17.01
C THR A 28 0.54 23.87 15.89
N PRO A 29 -0.76 23.60 16.03
CA PRO A 29 -1.76 24.01 15.03
C PRO A 29 -1.76 25.53 14.75
N SER A 30 -1.48 26.34 15.77
CA SER A 30 -1.35 27.80 15.63
C SER A 30 -0.15 28.19 14.79
N ALA A 31 1.01 27.53 14.97
CA ALA A 31 2.20 27.77 14.16
C ALA A 31 1.96 27.38 12.69
N VAL A 32 1.32 26.24 12.41
CA VAL A 32 0.93 25.84 11.05
C VAL A 32 0.03 26.90 10.40
N SER A 33 -1.03 27.33 11.09
CA SER A 33 -1.94 28.38 10.60
C SER A 33 -1.22 29.68 10.30
N GLN A 34 -0.29 30.09 11.17
CA GLN A 34 0.51 31.30 10.97
C GLN A 34 1.43 31.19 9.74
N GLN A 35 2.06 30.03 9.50
CA GLN A 35 2.92 29.81 8.34
C GLN A 35 2.08 29.83 7.04
N LEU A 36 0.91 29.23 7.00
CA LEU A 36 -0.01 29.28 5.87
C LEU A 36 -0.49 30.71 5.56
N LYS A 37 -0.81 31.48 6.60
CA LYS A 37 -1.18 32.89 6.46
C LYS A 37 -0.04 33.76 5.90
N THR A 38 1.18 33.46 6.35
CA THR A 38 2.38 34.14 5.83
C THR A 38 2.62 33.77 4.37
N LEU A 39 2.46 32.50 3.99
CA LEU A 39 2.60 32.05 2.61
C LEU A 39 1.57 32.72 1.70
N SER A 40 0.30 32.83 2.15
CA SER A 40 -0.75 33.53 1.40
C SER A 40 -0.39 35.00 1.13
N ARG A 41 0.19 35.70 2.12
CA ARG A 41 0.67 37.09 1.95
C ARG A 41 1.86 37.18 0.98
N GLU A 42 2.79 36.25 1.05
CA GLU A 42 3.92 36.20 0.12
C GLU A 42 3.51 35.88 -1.32
N ALA A 43 2.49 35.06 -1.49
CA ALA A 43 1.92 34.72 -2.79
C ALA A 43 1.01 35.83 -3.36
N GLY A 44 0.53 36.75 -2.52
CA GLY A 44 -0.48 37.74 -2.90
C GLY A 44 -1.85 37.14 -3.20
N LEU A 45 -2.13 35.92 -2.70
CA LEU A 45 -3.32 35.14 -2.98
C LEU A 45 -3.84 34.47 -1.70
N GLU A 46 -5.16 34.33 -1.58
CA GLU A 46 -5.75 33.49 -0.53
C GLU A 46 -5.60 32.03 -0.92
N LEU A 47 -4.67 31.31 -0.25
CA LEU A 47 -4.38 29.91 -0.53
C LEU A 47 -5.25 28.96 0.30
N THR A 48 -5.77 29.45 1.43
CA THR A 48 -6.66 28.69 2.32
C THR A 48 -7.89 29.49 2.68
N ALA A 49 -9.02 28.82 2.91
CA ALA A 49 -10.26 29.40 3.38
C ALA A 49 -10.77 28.64 4.60
N PRO A 50 -11.53 29.28 5.50
CA PRO A 50 -12.18 28.61 6.62
C PRO A 50 -13.09 27.47 6.13
N ASP A 51 -13.10 26.35 6.87
CA ASP A 51 -14.00 25.24 6.66
C ASP A 51 -14.41 24.65 8.01
N GLY A 52 -15.55 25.08 8.50
CA GLY A 52 -15.98 24.79 9.86
C GLY A 52 -14.96 25.27 10.91
N ARG A 53 -14.39 24.31 11.68
CA ARG A 53 -13.31 24.58 12.66
C ARG A 53 -11.91 24.44 12.05
N GLY A 54 -11.80 24.16 10.74
CA GLY A 54 -10.54 23.92 10.02
C GLY A 54 -10.27 24.90 8.91
N LEU A 55 -9.29 24.56 8.07
CA LEU A 55 -8.94 25.25 6.84
C LEU A 55 -8.99 24.27 5.67
N ARG A 56 -9.54 24.72 4.53
CA ARG A 56 -9.48 24.02 3.26
C ARG A 56 -8.66 24.83 2.24
N LEU A 57 -8.12 24.16 1.25
CA LEU A 57 -7.44 24.84 0.15
C LEU A 57 -8.46 25.53 -0.77
N THR A 58 -8.13 26.74 -1.21
CA THR A 58 -8.79 27.42 -2.31
C THR A 58 -8.38 26.82 -3.67
N ALA A 59 -8.99 27.26 -4.77
CA ALA A 59 -8.52 26.93 -6.12
C ALA A 59 -7.08 27.42 -6.36
N ALA A 60 -6.75 28.63 -5.90
CA ALA A 60 -5.39 29.18 -5.93
C ALA A 60 -4.43 28.34 -5.07
N GLY A 61 -4.89 27.90 -3.88
CA GLY A 61 -4.10 27.03 -3.01
C GLY A 61 -3.74 25.71 -3.68
N ARG A 62 -4.67 25.07 -4.39
CA ARG A 62 -4.41 23.84 -5.16
C ARG A 62 -3.39 24.07 -6.28
N ALA A 63 -3.55 25.13 -7.08
CA ALA A 63 -2.59 25.47 -8.13
C ALA A 63 -1.19 25.74 -7.59
N VAL A 64 -1.07 26.43 -6.45
CA VAL A 64 0.23 26.65 -5.79
C VAL A 64 0.81 25.33 -5.24
N VAL A 65 0.00 24.41 -4.74
CA VAL A 65 0.46 23.09 -4.32
C VAL A 65 1.05 22.30 -5.49
N ASP A 66 0.41 22.34 -6.67
CA ASP A 66 0.88 21.63 -7.87
C ASP A 66 2.24 22.19 -8.33
N GLY A 67 2.38 23.52 -8.40
CA GLY A 67 3.69 24.15 -8.69
C GLY A 67 4.73 23.95 -7.59
N ALA A 68 4.31 23.89 -6.31
CA ALA A 68 5.21 23.63 -5.20
C ALA A 68 5.79 22.21 -5.22
N GLN A 69 5.05 21.24 -5.80
CA GLN A 69 5.55 19.88 -5.95
C GLN A 69 6.82 19.86 -6.82
N GLU A 70 6.84 20.57 -7.93
CA GLU A 70 8.01 20.65 -8.82
C GLU A 70 9.23 21.25 -8.11
N VAL A 71 9.05 22.29 -7.30
CA VAL A 71 10.11 22.90 -6.51
C VAL A 71 10.64 21.95 -5.45
N LEU A 72 9.77 21.24 -4.76
CA LEU A 72 10.14 20.26 -3.73
C LEU A 72 10.87 19.06 -4.35
N ASP A 73 10.46 18.61 -5.53
CA ASP A 73 11.12 17.54 -6.28
C ASP A 73 12.50 17.99 -6.79
N ALA A 74 12.63 19.24 -7.25
CA ALA A 74 13.92 19.81 -7.66
C ALA A 74 14.89 19.95 -6.48
N LEU A 75 14.41 20.39 -5.31
CA LEU A 75 15.20 20.45 -4.09
C LEU A 75 15.63 19.04 -3.66
N GLY A 76 14.77 18.09 -3.74
CA GLY A 76 15.10 16.69 -3.47
C GLY A 76 16.20 16.16 -4.40
N ARG A 77 16.13 16.42 -5.71
CA ARG A 77 17.20 16.06 -6.67
C ARG A 77 18.54 16.72 -6.31
N LEU A 78 18.52 17.97 -5.85
CA LEU A 78 19.72 18.66 -5.39
C LEU A 78 20.31 17.98 -4.13
N GLU A 79 19.45 17.62 -3.16
CA GLU A 79 19.83 16.87 -1.97
C GLU A 79 20.41 15.49 -2.33
N GLU A 80 19.87 14.83 -3.37
CA GLU A 80 20.42 13.59 -3.94
C GLU A 80 21.82 13.78 -4.51
N THR A 81 21.98 14.80 -5.32
CA THR A 81 23.30 15.13 -5.91
C THR A 81 24.32 15.34 -4.81
N ALA A 82 23.96 16.09 -3.78
CA ALA A 82 24.80 16.32 -2.62
C ALA A 82 25.07 15.05 -1.78
N ALA A 83 24.09 14.14 -1.69
CA ALA A 83 24.22 12.87 -0.99
C ALA A 83 25.00 11.84 -1.82
N GLY A 84 24.82 11.80 -3.13
CA GLY A 84 25.59 10.98 -4.07
C GLY A 84 27.10 11.27 -4.03
N LEU A 85 27.46 12.51 -3.73
CA LEU A 85 28.86 12.90 -3.47
C LEU A 85 29.42 12.33 -2.16
N ARG A 86 28.59 11.76 -1.29
CA ARG A 86 29.00 11.15 0.00
C ARG A 86 29.05 9.63 -0.03
N GLU A 87 28.78 9.00 -1.16
CA GLU A 87 28.92 7.57 -1.49
C GLU A 87 28.23 6.53 -0.56
N GLN A 88 27.41 6.91 0.41
CA GLN A 88 26.74 5.91 1.26
C GLN A 88 25.25 6.24 1.46
N PRO A 89 24.36 5.24 1.29
CA PRO A 89 22.93 5.38 1.60
C PRO A 89 22.75 5.38 3.13
N LEU A 90 22.82 6.57 3.74
CA LEU A 90 22.72 6.74 5.17
C LEU A 90 21.33 7.17 5.61
N GLY A 91 20.90 6.70 6.79
CA GLY A 91 19.73 7.18 7.50
C GLY A 91 18.60 6.16 7.62
N THR A 92 17.50 6.59 8.24
CA THR A 92 16.32 5.75 8.46
C THR A 92 15.32 5.90 7.34
N VAL A 93 14.85 4.75 6.80
CA VAL A 93 13.74 4.67 5.85
C VAL A 93 12.53 4.08 6.57
N ARG A 94 11.41 4.81 6.52
CA ARG A 94 10.13 4.39 7.11
C ARG A 94 9.30 3.67 6.06
N VAL A 95 9.00 2.41 6.32
CA VAL A 95 8.23 1.56 5.41
C VAL A 95 6.96 1.09 6.09
N VAL A 96 5.84 1.26 5.39
CA VAL A 96 4.53 0.71 5.80
C VAL A 96 4.23 -0.48 4.92
N PHE A 97 3.78 -1.58 5.53
CA PHE A 97 3.34 -2.78 4.84
C PHE A 97 1.89 -3.09 5.21
N PHE A 98 1.13 -3.69 4.32
CA PHE A 98 -0.05 -4.44 4.77
C PHE A 98 0.38 -5.81 5.33
N PRO A 99 -0.38 -6.42 6.26
CA PRO A 99 0.11 -7.54 7.08
C PRO A 99 0.69 -8.72 6.29
N SER A 100 0.01 -9.19 5.23
CA SER A 100 0.50 -10.33 4.46
C SER A 100 1.73 -9.99 3.60
N ALA A 101 1.93 -8.73 3.18
CA ALA A 101 3.18 -8.33 2.54
C ALA A 101 4.32 -8.21 3.55
N ALA A 102 4.05 -7.76 4.77
CA ALA A 102 5.04 -7.78 5.84
C ALA A 102 5.55 -9.22 6.08
N ARG A 103 4.63 -10.17 6.22
CA ARG A 103 4.99 -11.60 6.37
C ARG A 103 5.85 -12.11 5.21
N LEU A 104 5.54 -11.70 3.98
CA LEU A 104 6.18 -12.20 2.76
C LEU A 104 7.53 -11.55 2.46
N LEU A 105 7.63 -10.22 2.61
CA LEU A 105 8.76 -9.44 2.09
C LEU A 105 9.67 -8.88 3.18
N LEU A 106 9.15 -8.62 4.39
CA LEU A 106 9.93 -7.92 5.41
C LEU A 106 11.12 -8.73 5.94
N PRO A 107 11.04 -10.06 6.18
CA PRO A 107 12.20 -10.83 6.63
C PRO A 107 13.38 -10.76 5.66
N GLY A 108 13.14 -10.96 4.36
CA GLY A 108 14.17 -10.89 3.34
C GLY A 108 14.68 -9.45 3.12
N LEU A 109 13.81 -8.45 3.18
CA LEU A 109 14.22 -7.04 3.12
C LEU A 109 15.18 -6.70 4.26
N LEU A 110 14.87 -7.08 5.50
CA LEU A 110 15.74 -6.83 6.66
C LEU A 110 17.08 -7.55 6.53
N HIS A 111 17.07 -8.79 6.02
CA HIS A 111 18.30 -9.53 5.74
C HIS A 111 19.17 -8.79 4.71
N ARG A 112 18.60 -8.34 3.58
CA ARG A 112 19.31 -7.58 2.54
C ARG A 112 19.79 -6.23 3.06
N ALA A 113 18.96 -5.50 3.79
CA ALA A 113 19.31 -4.22 4.38
C ALA A 113 20.49 -4.29 5.35
N SER A 114 20.71 -5.44 6.02
CA SER A 114 21.84 -5.63 6.95
C SER A 114 23.20 -5.58 6.25
N ALA A 115 23.28 -5.78 4.94
CA ALA A 115 24.50 -5.63 4.16
C ALA A 115 24.91 -4.16 3.91
N HIS A 116 24.06 -3.20 4.29
CA HIS A 116 24.27 -1.77 4.04
C HIS A 116 24.49 -1.00 5.35
N PRO A 117 25.73 -0.87 5.85
CA PRO A 117 26.02 -0.15 7.08
C PRO A 117 25.54 1.31 6.99
N GLY A 118 24.81 1.76 8.02
CA GLY A 118 24.25 3.11 8.07
C GLY A 118 22.83 3.23 7.52
N LEU A 119 22.27 2.23 6.85
CA LEU A 119 20.86 2.12 6.54
C LEU A 119 20.11 1.54 7.75
N ALA A 120 19.09 2.26 8.23
CA ALA A 120 18.16 1.76 9.24
C ALA A 120 16.74 1.70 8.64
N LEU A 121 16.01 0.63 8.96
CA LEU A 121 14.61 0.48 8.56
C LEU A 121 13.71 0.67 9.79
N SER A 122 12.67 1.47 9.63
CA SER A 122 11.57 1.62 10.60
C SER A 122 10.29 1.13 9.94
N CYS A 123 9.92 -0.11 10.20
CA CYS A 123 8.80 -0.77 9.57
C CYS A 123 7.60 -0.83 10.50
N ARG A 124 6.40 -0.71 9.93
CA ARG A 124 5.13 -0.95 10.61
C ARG A 124 4.14 -1.58 9.65
N ASP A 125 3.20 -2.33 10.19
CA ASP A 125 2.08 -2.87 9.42
C ASP A 125 0.82 -2.03 9.62
N LEU A 126 0.13 -1.78 8.52
CA LEU A 126 -1.18 -1.13 8.48
C LEU A 126 -1.97 -1.74 7.32
N ASP A 127 -3.17 -2.21 7.61
CA ASP A 127 -4.09 -2.66 6.58
C ASP A 127 -4.86 -1.43 6.05
N LEU A 128 -4.49 -0.98 4.84
CA LEU A 128 -4.97 0.27 4.23
C LEU A 128 -5.80 -0.04 2.99
N ARG A 129 -6.93 0.64 2.87
CA ARG A 129 -7.64 0.72 1.60
C ARG A 129 -6.91 1.64 0.62
N PRO A 130 -7.10 1.48 -0.70
CA PRO A 130 -6.40 2.29 -1.71
C PRO A 130 -6.55 3.80 -1.50
N GLU A 131 -7.71 4.29 -1.06
CA GLU A 131 -7.97 5.70 -0.78
C GLU A 131 -7.22 6.25 0.44
N GLU A 132 -6.72 5.38 1.33
CA GLU A 132 -5.96 5.76 2.53
C GLU A 132 -4.44 5.84 2.27
N VAL A 133 -3.98 5.24 1.15
CA VAL A 133 -2.56 5.18 0.78
C VAL A 133 -1.90 6.57 0.63
N PRO A 134 -2.55 7.58 -0.01
CA PRO A 134 -1.96 8.92 -0.10
C PRO A 134 -1.67 9.56 1.25
N ALA A 135 -2.57 9.38 2.22
CA ALA A 135 -2.37 9.89 3.59
C ALA A 135 -1.26 9.14 4.33
N ALA A 136 -1.16 7.82 4.16
CA ALA A 136 -0.08 7.01 4.72
C ALA A 136 1.28 7.38 4.13
N ALA A 137 1.36 7.61 2.81
CA ALA A 137 2.56 8.04 2.10
C ALA A 137 3.03 9.44 2.51
N ALA A 138 2.18 10.25 3.14
CA ALA A 138 2.60 11.51 3.73
C ALA A 138 3.44 11.33 5.02
N GLY A 139 3.30 10.21 5.70
CA GLY A 139 4.00 9.87 6.96
C GLY A 139 5.08 8.80 6.84
N ALA A 140 5.24 8.19 5.66
CA ALA A 140 6.21 7.14 5.39
C ALA A 140 7.04 7.49 4.14
N ASP A 141 8.21 6.88 4.02
CA ASP A 141 9.06 7.04 2.82
C ASP A 141 8.60 6.07 1.72
N VAL A 142 8.13 4.88 2.10
CA VAL A 142 7.59 3.84 1.20
C VAL A 142 6.33 3.24 1.83
N VAL A 143 5.29 3.06 1.04
CA VAL A 143 4.09 2.29 1.42
C VAL A 143 3.95 1.10 0.49
N VAL A 144 4.05 -0.10 1.03
CA VAL A 144 3.73 -1.33 0.28
C VAL A 144 2.23 -1.57 0.40
N THR A 145 1.55 -1.62 -0.73
CA THR A 145 0.09 -1.73 -0.85
C THR A 145 -0.29 -2.72 -1.94
N HIS A 146 -1.56 -3.03 -2.04
CA HIS A 146 -2.08 -3.91 -3.09
C HIS A 146 -3.45 -3.47 -3.60
N HIS A 147 -3.81 -3.94 -4.79
CA HIS A 147 -5.13 -3.73 -5.38
C HIS A 147 -5.46 -4.87 -6.36
N ASP A 148 -6.72 -5.00 -6.75
CA ASP A 148 -7.15 -5.89 -7.84
C ASP A 148 -6.40 -5.52 -9.13
N GLU A 149 -5.90 -6.50 -9.87
CA GLU A 149 -5.16 -6.28 -11.13
C GLU A 149 -5.97 -5.56 -12.22
N ARG A 150 -7.30 -5.51 -12.10
CA ARG A 150 -8.21 -4.83 -13.03
C ARG A 150 -8.39 -3.34 -12.73
N LEU A 151 -7.90 -2.89 -11.59
CA LEU A 151 -8.02 -1.51 -11.12
C LEU A 151 -6.65 -0.82 -11.16
N ASP A 152 -6.65 0.49 -11.36
CA ASP A 152 -5.46 1.32 -11.16
C ASP A 152 -5.82 2.52 -10.25
N PRO A 153 -5.84 2.30 -8.93
CA PRO A 153 -6.26 3.33 -7.99
C PRO A 153 -5.25 4.47 -7.83
N PHE A 154 -4.04 4.34 -8.41
CA PHE A 154 -2.93 5.29 -8.23
C PHE A 154 -2.58 6.07 -9.49
N GLY A 155 -3.31 5.87 -10.61
CA GLY A 155 -2.98 6.39 -11.95
C GLY A 155 -3.09 7.91 -12.13
N THR A 156 -3.64 8.66 -11.17
CA THR A 156 -3.91 10.11 -11.28
C THR A 156 -3.45 10.89 -10.06
N GLY A 157 -2.29 10.60 -9.49
CA GLY A 157 -1.92 11.20 -8.22
C GLY A 157 -0.46 11.68 -8.13
N ARG A 158 -0.16 12.29 -6.98
CA ARG A 158 1.18 12.70 -6.56
C ARG A 158 2.03 11.53 -6.06
N LEU A 159 1.61 10.31 -6.37
CA LEU A 159 2.28 9.09 -5.95
C LEU A 159 3.09 8.53 -7.12
N THR A 160 4.27 8.03 -6.83
CA THR A 160 5.05 7.22 -7.77
C THR A 160 4.89 5.76 -7.40
N VAL A 161 4.50 4.95 -8.38
CA VAL A 161 4.20 3.53 -8.19
C VAL A 161 5.37 2.69 -8.69
N HIS A 162 5.88 1.83 -7.82
CA HIS A 162 6.96 0.88 -8.11
C HIS A 162 6.37 -0.54 -8.08
N PRO A 163 6.30 -1.24 -9.22
CA PRO A 163 5.79 -2.61 -9.26
C PRO A 163 6.69 -3.55 -8.44
N LEU A 164 6.10 -4.40 -7.61
CA LEU A 164 6.82 -5.44 -6.88
C LEU A 164 6.49 -6.83 -7.42
N LEU A 165 5.26 -7.29 -7.23
CA LEU A 165 4.85 -8.60 -7.73
C LEU A 165 3.36 -8.65 -8.07
N ARG A 166 3.01 -9.59 -8.95
CA ARG A 166 1.65 -10.06 -9.15
C ARG A 166 1.48 -11.33 -8.32
N GLU A 167 0.59 -11.31 -7.36
CA GLU A 167 0.32 -12.45 -6.49
C GLU A 167 -1.01 -13.10 -6.87
N PRO A 168 -1.02 -14.36 -7.34
CA PRO A 168 -2.24 -15.09 -7.58
C PRO A 168 -3.06 -15.25 -6.30
N LEU A 169 -4.38 -15.22 -6.44
CA LEU A 169 -5.33 -15.57 -5.40
C LEU A 169 -5.92 -16.93 -5.76
N ASP A 170 -5.65 -17.91 -4.94
CA ASP A 170 -6.14 -19.27 -5.11
C ASP A 170 -7.29 -19.53 -4.15
N VAL A 171 -8.13 -20.50 -4.51
CA VAL A 171 -9.14 -21.01 -3.57
C VAL A 171 -8.44 -21.88 -2.54
N ALA A 172 -8.59 -21.52 -1.28
CA ALA A 172 -8.20 -22.34 -0.16
C ALA A 172 -9.35 -23.26 0.23
N LEU A 173 -9.05 -24.53 0.32
CA LEU A 173 -9.99 -25.62 0.64
C LEU A 173 -9.49 -26.38 1.84
N PRO A 174 -10.38 -26.95 2.68
CA PRO A 174 -10.00 -27.97 3.66
C PRO A 174 -9.26 -29.13 2.97
N PRO A 175 -8.30 -29.78 3.62
CA PRO A 175 -7.49 -30.82 2.98
C PRO A 175 -8.31 -32.05 2.55
N ASP A 176 -9.42 -32.31 3.19
CA ASP A 176 -10.37 -33.39 2.89
C ASP A 176 -11.51 -32.98 1.94
N HIS A 177 -11.52 -31.74 1.46
CA HIS A 177 -12.54 -31.26 0.53
C HIS A 177 -12.49 -32.05 -0.80
N PRO A 178 -13.62 -32.41 -1.42
CA PRO A 178 -13.66 -33.22 -2.65
C PRO A 178 -12.85 -32.61 -3.81
N LEU A 179 -12.75 -31.30 -3.87
CA LEU A 179 -11.99 -30.56 -4.89
C LEU A 179 -10.51 -30.35 -4.52
N ALA A 180 -10.09 -30.73 -3.30
CA ALA A 180 -8.71 -30.49 -2.84
C ALA A 180 -7.63 -31.21 -3.68
N HIS A 181 -7.98 -32.28 -4.37
CA HIS A 181 -7.07 -33.06 -5.22
C HIS A 181 -7.09 -32.65 -6.70
N ARG A 182 -7.91 -31.68 -7.08
CA ARG A 182 -7.97 -31.16 -8.45
C ARG A 182 -6.75 -30.29 -8.75
N ALA A 183 -6.35 -30.22 -10.03
CA ALA A 183 -5.30 -29.28 -10.45
C ALA A 183 -5.79 -27.82 -10.40
N GLU A 184 -7.06 -27.60 -10.66
CA GLU A 184 -7.76 -26.30 -10.65
C GLU A 184 -9.23 -26.49 -10.31
N VAL A 185 -9.93 -25.44 -9.94
CA VAL A 185 -11.35 -25.45 -9.53
C VAL A 185 -12.09 -24.36 -10.28
N HIS A 186 -13.28 -24.67 -10.80
CA HIS A 186 -14.17 -23.67 -11.37
C HIS A 186 -15.06 -23.04 -10.28
N LEU A 187 -15.27 -21.72 -10.31
CA LEU A 187 -16.09 -21.03 -9.32
C LEU A 187 -17.51 -21.60 -9.18
N PRO A 188 -18.22 -22.02 -10.27
CA PRO A 188 -19.53 -22.67 -10.15
C PRO A 188 -19.54 -23.99 -9.37
N GLU A 189 -18.41 -24.70 -9.26
CA GLU A 189 -18.31 -25.92 -8.44
C GLU A 189 -18.37 -25.63 -6.93
N LEU A 190 -18.25 -24.35 -6.55
CA LEU A 190 -18.28 -23.85 -5.17
C LEU A 190 -19.54 -23.02 -4.88
N VAL A 191 -20.59 -23.14 -5.69
CA VAL A 191 -21.84 -22.35 -5.55
C VAL A 191 -22.52 -22.57 -4.19
N ASP A 192 -22.48 -23.81 -3.67
CA ASP A 192 -23.07 -24.19 -2.39
C ASP A 192 -22.08 -24.04 -1.21
N ALA A 193 -20.84 -23.68 -1.46
CA ALA A 193 -19.85 -23.54 -0.41
C ALA A 193 -20.08 -22.28 0.43
N ASP A 194 -19.75 -22.39 1.72
CA ASP A 194 -19.63 -21.22 2.60
C ASP A 194 -18.31 -20.51 2.36
N TRP A 195 -18.38 -19.23 2.05
CA TRP A 195 -17.20 -18.42 1.79
C TRP A 195 -16.80 -17.58 2.98
N ILE A 196 -15.51 -17.56 3.26
CA ILE A 196 -14.87 -16.63 4.19
C ILE A 196 -14.15 -15.60 3.33
N SER A 197 -14.56 -14.33 3.41
CA SER A 197 -13.95 -13.22 2.66
C SER A 197 -13.42 -12.16 3.61
N VAL A 198 -12.78 -11.13 3.07
CA VAL A 198 -12.41 -9.92 3.81
C VAL A 198 -13.61 -8.97 3.91
N ALA A 199 -13.48 -7.88 4.65
CA ALA A 199 -14.49 -6.83 4.69
C ALA A 199 -14.78 -6.29 3.28
N GLY A 200 -16.02 -5.88 3.04
CA GLY A 200 -16.44 -5.30 1.76
C GLY A 200 -15.62 -4.06 1.38
N GLY A 201 -15.26 -3.94 0.09
CA GLY A 201 -14.41 -2.86 -0.41
C GLY A 201 -12.91 -3.04 -0.14
N TRP A 202 -12.50 -4.21 0.31
CA TRP A 202 -11.11 -4.60 0.39
C TRP A 202 -10.70 -5.36 -0.89
N PRO A 203 -9.43 -5.25 -1.35
CA PRO A 203 -9.03 -5.75 -2.67
C PRO A 203 -9.36 -7.22 -2.95
N VAL A 204 -9.33 -8.11 -1.96
CA VAL A 204 -9.66 -9.53 -2.17
C VAL A 204 -11.18 -9.74 -2.31
N ASP A 205 -12.00 -8.96 -1.61
CA ASP A 205 -13.46 -8.97 -1.79
C ASP A 205 -13.85 -8.40 -3.16
N ASP A 206 -13.13 -7.36 -3.63
CA ASP A 206 -13.31 -6.81 -4.98
C ASP A 206 -13.01 -7.86 -6.06
N VAL A 207 -11.95 -8.68 -5.86
CA VAL A 207 -11.64 -9.80 -6.78
C VAL A 207 -12.77 -10.82 -6.75
N LEU A 208 -13.23 -11.25 -5.58
CA LEU A 208 -14.33 -12.23 -5.46
C LEU A 208 -15.62 -11.70 -6.09
N SER A 209 -15.96 -10.44 -5.87
CA SER A 209 -17.11 -9.78 -6.49
C SER A 209 -16.99 -9.70 -8.01
N SER A 210 -15.80 -9.35 -8.52
CA SER A 210 -15.53 -9.30 -9.97
C SER A 210 -15.67 -10.68 -10.62
N LEU A 211 -15.20 -11.73 -9.95
CA LEU A 211 -15.36 -13.12 -10.43
C LEU A 211 -16.83 -13.52 -10.50
N SER A 212 -17.63 -13.09 -9.51
CA SER A 212 -19.07 -13.33 -9.51
C SER A 212 -19.77 -12.73 -10.73
N LEU A 213 -19.37 -11.52 -11.12
CA LEU A 213 -19.90 -10.85 -12.32
C LEU A 213 -19.53 -11.59 -13.62
N VAL A 214 -18.31 -12.12 -13.70
CA VAL A 214 -17.81 -12.81 -14.89
C VAL A 214 -18.41 -14.20 -15.03
N THR A 215 -18.57 -14.93 -13.94
CA THR A 215 -19.01 -16.33 -13.96
C THR A 215 -20.52 -16.49 -13.76
N GLY A 216 -21.21 -15.45 -13.31
CA GLY A 216 -22.63 -15.52 -12.89
C GLY A 216 -22.86 -16.27 -11.58
N THR A 217 -21.79 -16.69 -10.90
CA THR A 217 -21.85 -17.41 -9.62
C THR A 217 -21.68 -16.43 -8.48
N VAL A 218 -22.66 -16.34 -7.59
CA VAL A 218 -22.61 -15.48 -6.40
C VAL A 218 -22.21 -16.29 -5.18
N PRO A 219 -20.95 -16.12 -4.67
CA PRO A 219 -20.50 -16.82 -3.48
C PRO A 219 -21.31 -16.43 -2.24
N ARG A 220 -21.69 -17.42 -1.43
CA ARG A 220 -22.35 -17.21 -0.15
C ARG A 220 -21.33 -16.85 0.93
N VAL A 221 -21.07 -15.57 1.13
CA VAL A 221 -20.12 -15.11 2.16
C VAL A 221 -20.77 -15.17 3.54
N VAL A 222 -20.26 -16.06 4.39
CA VAL A 222 -20.78 -16.30 5.76
C VAL A 222 -19.93 -15.63 6.83
N GLN A 223 -18.65 -15.37 6.58
CA GLN A 223 -17.72 -14.69 7.48
C GLN A 223 -16.91 -13.62 6.74
N ARG A 224 -16.58 -12.53 7.44
CA ARG A 224 -15.71 -11.47 6.92
C ARG A 224 -14.55 -11.21 7.89
N ILE A 225 -13.37 -11.69 7.52
CA ILE A 225 -12.15 -11.70 8.34
C ILE A 225 -10.99 -11.11 7.51
N ASN A 226 -10.38 -10.03 7.96
CA ASN A 226 -9.26 -9.40 7.24
C ASN A 226 -7.91 -10.08 7.53
N ASP A 227 -7.79 -10.74 8.68
CA ASP A 227 -6.59 -11.48 9.03
C ASP A 227 -6.56 -12.85 8.32
N PHE A 228 -5.65 -12.98 7.34
CA PHE A 228 -5.53 -14.24 6.59
C PHE A 228 -5.07 -15.41 7.45
N SER A 229 -4.33 -15.19 8.54
CA SER A 229 -3.94 -16.29 9.44
C SER A 229 -5.15 -16.89 10.15
N VAL A 230 -6.12 -16.07 10.51
CA VAL A 230 -7.41 -16.52 11.05
C VAL A 230 -8.23 -17.22 9.98
N THR A 231 -8.29 -16.68 8.75
CA THR A 231 -8.98 -17.31 7.63
C THR A 231 -8.38 -18.68 7.28
N GLU A 232 -7.05 -18.79 7.28
CA GLU A 232 -6.34 -20.07 7.08
C GLU A 232 -6.77 -21.12 8.12
N GLU A 233 -6.86 -20.75 9.41
CA GLU A 233 -7.34 -21.68 10.46
C GLU A 233 -8.81 -22.09 10.25
N LEU A 234 -9.66 -21.11 9.91
CA LEU A 234 -11.08 -21.43 9.66
C LEU A 234 -11.26 -22.40 8.49
N VAL A 235 -10.52 -22.19 7.39
CA VAL A 235 -10.53 -23.12 6.25
C VAL A 235 -9.97 -24.47 6.65
N ALA A 236 -8.85 -24.53 7.34
CA ALA A 236 -8.22 -25.78 7.78
C ALA A 236 -9.14 -26.62 8.68
N HIS A 237 -10.04 -25.97 9.44
CA HIS A 237 -11.03 -26.63 10.29
C HIS A 237 -12.39 -26.88 9.59
N GLY A 238 -12.49 -26.68 8.29
CA GLY A 238 -13.69 -26.96 7.52
C GLY A 238 -14.84 -25.97 7.67
N HIS A 239 -14.57 -24.74 8.16
CA HIS A 239 -15.61 -23.72 8.35
C HIS A 239 -15.97 -22.96 7.06
N GLY A 240 -15.39 -23.33 5.93
CA GLY A 240 -15.68 -22.73 4.63
C GLY A 240 -14.47 -22.74 3.70
N VAL A 241 -14.62 -22.05 2.58
CA VAL A 241 -13.56 -21.84 1.57
C VAL A 241 -13.24 -20.34 1.48
N ALA A 242 -12.06 -20.00 0.98
CA ALA A 242 -11.65 -18.60 0.87
C ALA A 242 -10.79 -18.37 -0.39
N LEU A 243 -10.69 -17.09 -0.84
CA LEU A 243 -9.59 -16.67 -1.71
C LEU A 243 -8.41 -16.24 -0.84
N LEU A 244 -7.29 -16.93 -0.99
CA LEU A 244 -6.06 -16.61 -0.28
C LEU A 244 -4.90 -16.36 -1.22
N PRO A 245 -3.96 -15.46 -0.86
CA PRO A 245 -2.80 -15.15 -1.69
C PRO A 245 -1.81 -16.31 -1.65
N ARG A 246 -1.40 -16.77 -2.85
CA ARG A 246 -0.60 -17.99 -3.03
C ARG A 246 0.72 -17.97 -2.26
N TYR A 247 1.46 -16.87 -2.33
CA TYR A 247 2.83 -16.83 -1.80
C TYR A 247 2.90 -16.58 -0.31
N SER A 248 1.89 -15.92 0.28
CA SER A 248 1.88 -15.57 1.69
C SER A 248 1.07 -16.55 2.57
N THR A 249 0.34 -17.50 1.97
CA THR A 249 -0.47 -18.48 2.70
C THR A 249 0.36 -19.67 3.16
N ASP A 250 0.25 -20.03 4.44
CA ASP A 250 0.89 -21.22 5.01
C ASP A 250 0.01 -22.47 4.79
N HIS A 251 0.20 -23.12 3.66
CA HIS A 251 -0.55 -24.33 3.31
C HIS A 251 0.18 -25.65 3.66
N ARG A 252 1.46 -25.59 4.09
CA ARG A 252 2.30 -26.74 4.45
C ARG A 252 2.25 -27.86 3.40
N ASP A 253 2.50 -27.51 2.14
CA ASP A 253 2.45 -28.40 0.97
C ASP A 253 1.11 -29.17 0.84
N GLY A 254 0.01 -28.55 1.25
CA GLY A 254 -1.34 -29.12 1.21
C GLY A 254 -1.75 -29.91 2.45
N ALA A 255 -0.86 -30.11 3.42
CA ALA A 255 -1.19 -30.85 4.63
C ALA A 255 -2.12 -30.12 5.59
N ARG A 256 -2.11 -28.75 5.53
CA ARG A 256 -2.97 -27.91 6.37
C ARG A 256 -4.23 -27.47 5.63
N LEU A 257 -4.07 -27.01 4.39
CA LEU A 257 -5.14 -26.62 3.47
C LEU A 257 -4.65 -26.76 2.02
N ALA A 258 -5.56 -27.01 1.10
CA ALA A 258 -5.24 -27.10 -0.31
C ALA A 258 -5.48 -25.76 -0.99
N LEU A 259 -4.44 -25.20 -1.64
CA LEU A 259 -4.57 -24.05 -2.55
C LEU A 259 -4.78 -24.54 -3.97
N ARG A 260 -5.82 -24.06 -4.64
CA ARG A 260 -6.13 -24.44 -6.03
C ARG A 260 -6.43 -23.20 -6.86
N PRO A 261 -5.77 -23.04 -8.04
CA PRO A 261 -6.08 -21.98 -8.97
C PRO A 261 -7.57 -22.02 -9.38
N LEU A 262 -8.16 -20.85 -9.61
CA LEU A 262 -9.47 -20.76 -10.25
C LEU A 262 -9.33 -20.93 -11.75
N ALA A 263 -10.01 -21.94 -12.30
CA ALA A 263 -10.05 -22.23 -13.71
C ALA A 263 -10.84 -21.17 -14.50
N GLY A 264 -10.37 -20.84 -15.70
CA GLY A 264 -11.05 -19.97 -16.66
C GLY A 264 -11.14 -18.49 -16.27
N VAL A 265 -10.56 -18.10 -15.15
CA VAL A 265 -10.56 -16.71 -14.67
C VAL A 265 -9.19 -16.29 -14.15
N ARG A 266 -8.94 -14.98 -14.17
CA ARG A 266 -7.74 -14.42 -13.54
C ARG A 266 -8.12 -13.86 -12.17
N ALA A 267 -7.57 -14.43 -11.13
CA ALA A 267 -7.69 -13.96 -9.76
C ALA A 267 -6.30 -13.62 -9.25
N ALA A 268 -6.01 -12.34 -9.08
CA ALA A 268 -4.73 -11.88 -8.56
C ALA A 268 -4.84 -10.49 -7.96
N ARG A 269 -3.90 -10.17 -7.09
CA ARG A 269 -3.63 -8.82 -6.63
C ARG A 269 -2.26 -8.34 -7.13
N LEU A 270 -2.17 -7.05 -7.42
CA LEU A 270 -0.89 -6.41 -7.71
C LEU A 270 -0.34 -5.80 -6.43
N VAL A 271 0.84 -6.26 -6.02
CA VAL A 271 1.57 -5.68 -4.90
C VAL A 271 2.52 -4.61 -5.43
N ARG A 272 2.45 -3.43 -4.86
CA ARG A 272 3.16 -2.23 -5.29
C ARG A 272 3.84 -1.57 -4.09
N ALA A 273 5.03 -1.02 -4.30
CA ALA A 273 5.56 0.01 -3.42
C ALA A 273 5.16 1.37 -3.97
N VAL A 274 4.76 2.26 -3.11
CA VAL A 274 4.31 3.61 -3.46
C VAL A 274 5.13 4.61 -2.68
N THR A 275 5.62 5.63 -3.37
CA THR A 275 6.34 6.76 -2.80
C THR A 275 5.63 8.06 -3.14
N ARG A 276 5.91 9.11 -2.38
CA ARG A 276 5.36 10.44 -2.62
C ARG A 276 6.31 11.21 -3.55
N GLY A 277 5.90 11.35 -4.82
CA GLY A 277 6.72 12.00 -5.84
C GLY A 277 7.97 11.20 -6.21
N ALA A 278 8.88 11.84 -6.92
CA ALA A 278 10.13 11.22 -7.34
C ALA A 278 10.99 10.83 -6.13
N VAL A 279 11.63 9.65 -6.22
CA VAL A 279 12.53 9.18 -5.17
C VAL A 279 13.84 9.94 -5.21
N THR A 280 14.06 10.74 -4.20
CA THR A 280 15.20 11.66 -4.12
C THR A 280 16.28 11.18 -3.15
N ARG A 281 15.93 10.37 -2.14
CA ARG A 281 16.87 9.87 -1.13
C ARG A 281 17.51 8.56 -1.58
N PRO A 282 18.88 8.47 -1.65
CA PRO A 282 19.57 7.22 -2.02
C PRO A 282 19.17 6.02 -1.14
N ALA A 283 18.97 6.24 0.17
CA ALA A 283 18.50 5.20 1.08
C ALA A 283 17.10 4.66 0.69
N VAL A 284 16.18 5.52 0.24
CA VAL A 284 14.85 5.09 -0.21
C VAL A 284 14.94 4.30 -1.52
N ARG A 285 15.80 4.76 -2.45
CA ARG A 285 16.04 4.04 -3.72
C ARG A 285 16.58 2.64 -3.44
N LEU A 286 17.60 2.54 -2.59
CA LEU A 286 18.16 1.25 -2.18
C LEU A 286 17.09 0.32 -1.57
N VAL A 287 16.23 0.83 -0.68
CA VAL A 287 15.14 0.04 -0.10
C VAL A 287 14.16 -0.44 -1.16
N LEU A 288 13.85 0.37 -2.17
CA LEU A 288 12.99 -0.04 -3.31
C LEU A 288 13.66 -1.12 -4.16
N ASP A 289 14.95 -1.00 -4.42
CA ASP A 289 15.73 -2.00 -5.17
C ASP A 289 15.77 -3.34 -4.40
N GLU A 290 16.00 -3.31 -3.09
CA GLU A 290 16.00 -4.50 -2.25
C GLU A 290 14.60 -5.13 -2.11
N LEU A 291 13.54 -4.30 -2.05
CA LEU A 291 12.16 -4.80 -2.11
C LEU A 291 11.85 -5.48 -3.44
N ALA A 292 12.30 -4.91 -4.56
CA ALA A 292 12.11 -5.50 -5.88
C ALA A 292 12.89 -6.82 -6.01
N ALA A 293 14.11 -6.89 -5.49
CA ALA A 293 14.92 -8.10 -5.45
C ALA A 293 14.26 -9.20 -4.61
N GLU A 294 13.71 -8.85 -3.44
CA GLU A 294 12.99 -9.79 -2.59
C GLU A 294 11.71 -10.29 -3.25
N ALA A 295 10.93 -9.40 -3.85
CA ALA A 295 9.72 -9.77 -4.61
C ALA A 295 10.03 -10.70 -5.80
N ALA A 296 11.20 -10.53 -6.44
CA ALA A 296 11.67 -11.43 -7.50
C ALA A 296 12.05 -12.81 -6.93
N ALA A 297 12.71 -12.86 -5.77
CA ALA A 297 13.05 -14.11 -5.10
C ALA A 297 11.80 -14.91 -4.70
N VAL A 298 10.80 -14.24 -4.14
CA VAL A 298 9.49 -14.84 -3.81
C VAL A 298 8.83 -15.47 -5.04
N ARG A 299 8.80 -14.75 -6.18
CA ARG A 299 8.23 -15.29 -7.44
C ARG A 299 8.97 -16.50 -7.97
N ALA A 300 10.28 -16.58 -7.74
CA ALA A 300 11.10 -17.70 -8.22
C ALA A 300 10.96 -18.95 -7.32
N ALA A 301 10.53 -18.77 -6.07
CA ALA A 301 10.35 -19.86 -5.11
C ALA A 301 8.92 -20.47 -5.12
N GLY A 302 7.91 -19.76 -5.64
CA GLY A 302 6.49 -20.19 -5.71
C GLY A 302 5.99 -20.35 -7.12
#